data_af7e1b042187b5265bb97abc6aaa96c4
#
_entry.id   af7e1b042187b5265bb97abc6aaa96c4
#
_cell.length_a   1.000
_cell.length_b   1.000
_cell.length_c   1.000
_cell.angle_alpha   90.00
_cell.angle_beta   90.00
_cell.angle_gamma   90.00
#
_symmetry.space_group_name_H-M   'P 1'
#
loop_
_entity.id
_entity.type
_entity.pdbx_description
1 polymer ?
#
loop_
_entity_poly.entity_id
_entity_poly.type
_entity_poly.pdbx_seq_one_letter_code
_entity_poly.pdbx_strand_id
1 'polypeptide(L)'
;DDSNLINPQQRPDSSFIYDSSIIDLSNADSYYDKQTVQITGEAVGDIIDARDGMVWVTLVEASNSSNASVSVLMTRESASHIDTLGRYGTTGTMLQVRGVFHLACPEDQGLSDVHATSVAVAAKGSHHVEEFRPEAFAAGAALTVVGFALMGLFRYLRERQR
;
A
#
# COMPACT_ATOMS: atom_id res chain seq x y z
N ASP A 1 -33.67 -34.52 6.44
CA ASP A 1 -34.31 -33.28 5.94
C ASP A 1 -33.26 -32.19 5.90
N ASP A 2 -32.45 -32.22 4.80
CA ASP A 2 -31.30 -31.33 4.58
C ASP A 2 -31.73 -29.99 3.96
N SER A 3 -32.68 -29.32 4.63
CA SER A 3 -33.14 -27.98 4.22
C SER A 3 -32.12 -26.85 4.44
N ASN A 4 -30.92 -27.18 4.94
CA ASN A 4 -29.83 -26.23 5.16
C ASN A 4 -28.71 -26.29 4.12
N LEU A 5 -28.82 -27.13 3.13
CA LEU A 5 -27.91 -27.10 1.99
C LEU A 5 -28.31 -25.93 1.08
N ILE A 6 -27.67 -24.83 1.29
CA ILE A 6 -27.76 -23.64 0.44
C ILE A 6 -27.14 -24.02 -0.89
N ASN A 7 -28.00 -24.19 -1.92
CA ASN A 7 -27.53 -24.41 -3.27
C ASN A 7 -26.75 -23.15 -3.73
N PRO A 8 -25.45 -23.26 -4.00
CA PRO A 8 -24.63 -22.12 -4.40
C PRO A 8 -25.12 -21.50 -5.73
N GLN A 9 -25.89 -22.23 -6.53
CA GLN A 9 -26.48 -21.70 -7.77
C GLN A 9 -27.72 -20.81 -7.56
N GLN A 10 -28.28 -20.78 -6.35
CA GLN A 10 -29.45 -19.95 -6.03
C GLN A 10 -29.12 -18.63 -5.33
N ARG A 11 -27.87 -18.41 -4.94
CA ARG A 11 -27.43 -17.13 -4.40
C ARG A 11 -26.86 -16.26 -5.54
N PRO A 12 -27.26 -14.98 -5.61
CA PRO A 12 -26.55 -14.04 -6.47
C PRO A 12 -25.07 -14.04 -6.09
N ASP A 13 -24.18 -13.98 -7.06
CA ASP A 13 -22.70 -13.96 -6.84
C ASP A 13 -22.27 -12.87 -5.84
N SER A 14 -23.05 -11.80 -5.73
CA SER A 14 -22.87 -10.71 -4.77
C SER A 14 -23.08 -11.08 -3.29
N SER A 15 -23.61 -12.27 -2.97
CA SER A 15 -23.85 -12.72 -1.59
C SER A 15 -22.62 -13.36 -0.93
N PHE A 16 -21.60 -13.72 -1.70
CA PHE A 16 -20.33 -14.22 -1.18
C PHE A 16 -19.34 -13.07 -1.08
N ILE A 17 -18.70 -12.98 0.08
CA ILE A 17 -17.63 -12.00 0.34
C ILE A 17 -16.39 -12.80 0.66
N TYR A 18 -15.35 -12.60 -0.14
CA TYR A 18 -14.05 -13.21 0.07
C TYR A 18 -13.21 -12.27 0.92
N ASP A 19 -12.87 -12.71 2.12
CA ASP A 19 -11.88 -12.03 2.95
C ASP A 19 -10.51 -12.35 2.38
N SER A 20 -9.88 -11.37 1.76
CA SER A 20 -8.67 -11.53 0.97
C SER A 20 -7.61 -10.53 1.39
N SER A 21 -6.35 -10.91 1.26
CA SER A 21 -5.25 -9.95 1.39
C SER A 21 -5.02 -9.20 0.08
N ILE A 22 -4.38 -8.03 0.14
CA ILE A 22 -3.98 -7.30 -1.07
C ILE A 22 -2.95 -8.10 -1.86
N ILE A 23 -2.10 -8.88 -1.17
CA ILE A 23 -1.15 -9.79 -1.80
C ILE A 23 -1.88 -10.84 -2.65
N ASP A 24 -2.94 -11.44 -2.10
CA ASP A 24 -3.72 -12.44 -2.83
C ASP A 24 -4.34 -11.85 -4.08
N LEU A 25 -4.86 -10.62 -4.02
CA LEU A 25 -5.41 -9.93 -5.18
C LEU A 25 -4.35 -9.54 -6.20
N SER A 26 -3.15 -9.12 -5.76
CA SER A 26 -2.07 -8.75 -6.67
C SER A 26 -1.49 -9.96 -7.42
N ASN A 27 -1.60 -11.15 -6.84
CA ASN A 27 -1.21 -12.41 -7.46
C ASN A 27 -2.39 -13.18 -8.07
N ALA A 28 -3.59 -12.59 -8.01
CA ALA A 28 -4.80 -13.25 -8.47
C ALA A 28 -4.75 -13.52 -9.98
N ASP A 29 -5.14 -14.72 -10.30
CA ASP A 29 -5.62 -15.06 -11.63
C ASP A 29 -7.12 -14.68 -11.76
N SER A 30 -7.82 -15.29 -12.66
CA SER A 30 -9.25 -15.02 -12.89
C SER A 30 -10.18 -15.44 -11.74
N TYR A 31 -9.68 -16.05 -10.67
CA TYR A 31 -10.53 -16.58 -9.59
C TYR A 31 -11.33 -15.51 -8.86
N TYR A 32 -10.69 -14.37 -8.55
CA TYR A 32 -11.35 -13.26 -7.86
C TYR A 32 -12.05 -12.27 -8.80
N ASP A 33 -11.86 -12.42 -10.12
CA ASP A 33 -12.43 -11.47 -11.09
C ASP A 33 -13.95 -11.40 -10.97
N LYS A 34 -14.47 -10.19 -10.83
CA LYS A 34 -15.90 -9.88 -10.61
C LYS A 34 -16.50 -10.43 -9.31
N GLN A 35 -15.66 -10.89 -8.39
CA GLN A 35 -16.11 -11.33 -7.06
C GLN A 35 -16.11 -10.17 -6.08
N THR A 36 -16.98 -10.26 -5.07
CA THR A 36 -16.98 -9.33 -3.95
C THR A 36 -15.90 -9.76 -2.95
N VAL A 37 -14.94 -8.87 -2.75
CA VAL A 37 -13.83 -9.05 -1.81
C VAL A 37 -13.94 -8.09 -0.65
N GLN A 38 -13.36 -8.46 0.47
CA GLN A 38 -13.10 -7.59 1.60
C GLN A 38 -11.60 -7.56 1.84
N ILE A 39 -11.02 -6.39 1.82
CA ILE A 39 -9.58 -6.16 2.01
C ILE A 39 -9.35 -5.14 3.10
N THR A 40 -8.21 -5.21 3.75
CA THR A 40 -7.75 -4.19 4.69
C THR A 40 -6.36 -3.73 4.28
N GLY A 41 -6.17 -2.43 4.18
CA GLY A 41 -4.91 -1.86 3.77
C GLY A 41 -4.75 -0.42 4.20
N GLU A 42 -3.51 0.05 4.12
CA GLU A 42 -3.13 1.43 4.40
C GLU A 42 -3.37 2.30 3.17
N ALA A 43 -4.08 3.40 3.34
CA ALA A 43 -4.24 4.41 2.30
C ALA A 43 -2.94 5.20 2.12
N VAL A 44 -2.37 5.17 0.93
CA VAL A 44 -1.08 5.79 0.62
C VAL A 44 -1.14 6.66 -0.63
N GLY A 45 -0.15 7.53 -0.79
CA GLY A 45 0.00 8.36 -1.96
C GLY A 45 -0.97 9.53 -2.00
N ASP A 46 -1.65 9.69 -3.12
CA ASP A 46 -2.59 10.78 -3.36
C ASP A 46 -3.98 10.25 -3.72
N ILE A 47 -5.00 11.03 -3.38
CA ILE A 47 -6.37 10.79 -3.83
C ILE A 47 -6.52 11.43 -5.21
N ILE A 48 -6.86 10.63 -6.21
CA ILE A 48 -6.94 11.05 -7.61
C ILE A 48 -8.41 11.11 -8.02
N ASP A 49 -8.82 12.22 -8.61
CA ASP A 49 -10.19 12.38 -9.08
C ASP A 49 -10.48 11.41 -10.24
N ALA A 50 -11.60 10.74 -10.14
CA ALA A 50 -12.18 9.90 -11.18
C ALA A 50 -13.48 10.53 -11.73
N ARG A 51 -14.20 9.80 -12.58
CA ARG A 51 -15.48 10.26 -13.12
C ARG A 51 -16.58 10.22 -12.05
N ASP A 52 -17.65 10.97 -12.28
CA ASP A 52 -18.91 10.90 -11.53
C ASP A 52 -18.78 11.12 -10.01
N GLY A 53 -17.84 11.97 -9.58
CA GLY A 53 -17.61 12.26 -8.18
C GLY A 53 -16.93 11.12 -7.41
N MET A 54 -16.41 10.13 -8.12
CA MET A 54 -15.58 9.08 -7.56
C MET A 54 -14.11 9.52 -7.46
N VAL A 55 -13.35 8.79 -6.69
CA VAL A 55 -11.91 9.00 -6.54
C VAL A 55 -11.18 7.66 -6.50
N TRP A 56 -9.94 7.67 -6.95
CA TRP A 56 -8.99 6.57 -6.80
C TRP A 56 -8.14 6.75 -5.55
N VAL A 57 -8.04 5.70 -4.77
CA VAL A 57 -7.18 5.61 -3.59
C VAL A 57 -6.34 4.35 -3.69
N THR A 58 -5.05 4.45 -3.46
CA THR A 58 -4.17 3.29 -3.42
C THR A 58 -4.12 2.73 -2.00
N LEU A 59 -4.39 1.44 -1.86
CA LEU A 59 -4.19 0.69 -0.63
C LEU A 59 -2.97 -0.22 -0.76
N VAL A 60 -2.15 -0.26 0.28
CA VAL A 60 -1.02 -1.18 0.40
C VAL A 60 -1.26 -2.18 1.53
N GLU A 61 -0.65 -3.35 1.39
CA GLU A 61 -0.70 -4.38 2.43
C GLU A 61 -0.06 -3.86 3.74
N ALA A 62 -0.76 -4.05 4.84
CA ALA A 62 -0.30 -3.61 6.16
C ALA A 62 0.91 -4.40 6.69
N SER A 63 1.24 -5.53 6.08
CA SER A 63 2.37 -6.35 6.51
C SER A 63 3.67 -5.80 5.93
N ASN A 64 4.66 -5.58 6.78
CA ASN A 64 5.99 -5.06 6.41
C ASN A 64 6.79 -5.93 5.44
N SER A 65 6.25 -7.06 5.01
CA SER A 65 6.94 -8.04 4.17
C SER A 65 6.57 -7.97 2.68
N SER A 66 5.63 -7.11 2.30
CA SER A 66 5.12 -7.04 0.93
C SER A 66 4.85 -5.60 0.52
N ASN A 67 5.21 -5.28 -0.72
CA ASN A 67 4.87 -4.02 -1.39
C ASN A 67 3.60 -4.14 -2.25
N ALA A 68 2.75 -5.14 -1.96
CA ALA A 68 1.52 -5.32 -2.72
C ALA A 68 0.58 -4.13 -2.52
N SER A 69 0.03 -3.66 -3.62
CA SER A 69 -0.91 -2.55 -3.66
C SER A 69 -2.07 -2.82 -4.59
N VAL A 70 -3.19 -2.17 -4.34
CA VAL A 70 -4.37 -2.21 -5.21
C VAL A 70 -5.00 -0.83 -5.29
N SER A 71 -5.48 -0.47 -6.47
CA SER A 71 -6.28 0.74 -6.68
C SER A 71 -7.71 0.47 -6.26
N VAL A 72 -8.30 1.39 -5.52
CA VAL A 72 -9.69 1.32 -5.06
C VAL A 72 -10.45 2.53 -5.57
N LEU A 73 -11.50 2.27 -6.34
CA LEU A 73 -12.46 3.29 -6.74
C LEU A 73 -13.52 3.44 -5.66
N MET A 74 -13.67 4.61 -5.09
CA MET A 74 -14.65 4.89 -4.05
C MET A 74 -15.28 6.27 -4.23
N THR A 75 -16.38 6.52 -3.51
CA THR A 75 -16.99 7.86 -3.49
C THR A 75 -16.10 8.85 -2.77
N ARG A 76 -16.17 10.12 -3.16
CA ARG A 76 -15.48 11.20 -2.45
C ARG A 76 -15.89 11.29 -0.98
N GLU A 77 -17.14 10.96 -0.66
CA GLU A 77 -17.63 10.88 0.72
C GLU A 77 -16.88 9.81 1.51
N SER A 78 -16.74 8.59 0.96
CA SER A 78 -15.95 7.51 1.59
C SER A 78 -14.50 7.92 1.79
N ALA A 79 -13.90 8.56 0.79
CA ALA A 79 -12.52 9.04 0.87
C ALA A 79 -12.33 10.17 1.90
N SER A 80 -13.37 10.93 2.24
CA SER A 80 -13.30 11.98 3.26
C SER A 80 -13.02 11.46 4.68
N HIS A 81 -13.23 10.15 4.91
CA HIS A 81 -12.89 9.50 6.19
C HIS A 81 -11.39 9.19 6.34
N ILE A 82 -10.61 9.36 5.26
CA ILE A 82 -9.16 9.21 5.31
C ILE A 82 -8.59 10.47 5.98
N ASP A 83 -8.06 10.34 7.18
CA ASP A 83 -7.46 11.44 7.93
C ASP A 83 -6.01 11.68 7.52
N THR A 84 -5.30 10.63 7.12
CA THR A 84 -3.87 10.70 6.77
C THR A 84 -3.58 9.74 5.62
N LEU A 85 -2.84 10.21 4.63
CA LEU A 85 -2.29 9.36 3.58
C LEU A 85 -0.86 8.96 3.94
N GLY A 86 -0.57 7.67 3.84
CA GLY A 86 0.74 7.12 4.15
C GLY A 86 1.81 7.61 3.18
N ARG A 87 2.95 7.96 3.74
CA ARG A 87 4.18 8.35 3.04
C ARG A 87 5.36 8.12 3.95
N TYR A 88 6.56 8.38 3.48
CA TYR A 88 7.75 8.20 4.31
C TYR A 88 7.61 8.88 5.69
N GLY A 89 7.82 8.13 6.76
CA GLY A 89 7.70 8.60 8.15
C GLY A 89 6.25 8.80 8.65
N THR A 90 5.26 8.44 7.86
CA THR A 90 3.84 8.59 8.22
C THR A 90 3.07 7.35 7.84
N THR A 91 2.42 6.71 8.80
CA THR A 91 1.47 5.62 8.53
C THR A 91 0.12 6.22 8.21
N GLY A 92 -0.44 5.86 7.07
CA GLY A 92 -1.75 6.32 6.62
C GLY A 92 -2.90 5.65 7.36
N THR A 93 -4.10 6.14 7.09
CA THR A 93 -5.34 5.56 7.61
C THR A 93 -5.49 4.13 7.10
N MET A 94 -5.76 3.20 8.02
CA MET A 94 -6.10 1.83 7.67
C MET A 94 -7.58 1.75 7.30
N LEU A 95 -7.85 1.31 6.09
CA LEU A 95 -9.20 1.13 5.58
C LEU A 95 -9.54 -0.33 5.44
N GLN A 96 -10.76 -0.70 5.84
CA GLN A 96 -11.39 -1.94 5.45
C GLN A 96 -12.36 -1.62 4.31
N VAL A 97 -12.12 -2.22 3.15
CA VAL A 97 -12.89 -1.99 1.93
C VAL A 97 -13.57 -3.27 1.50
N ARG A 98 -14.85 -3.17 1.23
CA ARG A 98 -15.62 -4.22 0.57
C ARG A 98 -16.03 -3.72 -0.81
N GLY A 99 -15.85 -4.53 -1.83
CA GLY A 99 -16.18 -4.15 -3.18
C GLY A 99 -15.94 -5.26 -4.18
N VAL A 100 -16.20 -4.96 -5.44
CA VAL A 100 -16.01 -5.91 -6.55
C VAL A 100 -14.60 -5.75 -7.10
N PHE A 101 -13.86 -6.86 -7.15
CA PHE A 101 -12.54 -6.92 -7.75
C PHE A 101 -12.65 -7.09 -9.27
N HIS A 102 -11.85 -6.36 -10.01
CA HIS A 102 -11.67 -6.49 -11.46
C HIS A 102 -10.21 -6.80 -11.76
N LEU A 103 -9.96 -7.91 -12.44
CA LEU A 103 -8.59 -8.30 -12.82
C LEU A 103 -8.00 -7.37 -13.89
N ALA A 104 -8.86 -6.90 -14.81
CA ALA A 104 -8.47 -5.97 -15.87
C ALA A 104 -9.62 -4.97 -16.08
N CYS A 105 -9.56 -3.85 -15.39
CA CYS A 105 -10.60 -2.83 -15.46
C CYS A 105 -10.37 -1.87 -16.62
N PRO A 106 -11.32 -1.73 -17.57
CA PRO A 106 -11.18 -0.75 -18.65
C PRO A 106 -11.11 0.70 -18.17
N GLU A 107 -11.70 0.99 -17.00
CA GLU A 107 -11.71 2.33 -16.41
C GLU A 107 -10.36 2.69 -15.76
N ASP A 108 -9.57 1.69 -15.38
CA ASP A 108 -8.21 1.83 -14.85
C ASP A 108 -7.16 1.32 -15.85
N GLN A 109 -7.32 1.63 -17.12
CA GLN A 109 -6.36 1.32 -18.19
C GLN A 109 -5.99 -0.18 -18.31
N GLY A 110 -6.88 -1.07 -17.85
CA GLY A 110 -6.66 -2.52 -17.85
C GLY A 110 -5.87 -3.03 -16.63
N LEU A 111 -5.66 -2.20 -15.63
CA LEU A 111 -5.08 -2.60 -14.36
C LEU A 111 -6.11 -3.29 -13.46
N SER A 112 -5.63 -4.00 -12.46
CA SER A 112 -6.50 -4.61 -11.45
C SER A 112 -6.92 -3.56 -10.44
N ASP A 113 -8.20 -3.56 -10.09
CA ASP A 113 -8.78 -2.63 -9.14
C ASP A 113 -9.91 -3.25 -8.29
N VAL A 114 -10.37 -2.48 -7.32
CA VAL A 114 -11.57 -2.78 -6.52
C VAL A 114 -12.52 -1.61 -6.59
N HIS A 115 -13.74 -1.87 -7.03
CA HIS A 115 -14.83 -0.88 -6.97
C HIS A 115 -15.54 -1.01 -5.62
N ALA A 116 -15.27 -0.09 -4.72
CA ALA A 116 -15.77 -0.13 -3.35
C ALA A 116 -17.30 0.05 -3.28
N THR A 117 -17.95 -0.82 -2.55
CA THR A 117 -19.36 -0.69 -2.15
C THR A 117 -19.52 -0.21 -0.72
N SER A 118 -18.51 -0.47 0.13
CA SER A 118 -18.47 -0.06 1.53
C SER A 118 -17.02 0.18 1.94
N VAL A 119 -16.80 1.25 2.67
CA VAL A 119 -15.49 1.64 3.21
C VAL A 119 -15.66 1.94 4.70
N ALA A 120 -14.80 1.38 5.53
CA ALA A 120 -14.75 1.64 6.95
C ALA A 120 -13.32 1.94 7.39
N VAL A 121 -13.15 2.82 8.35
CA VAL A 121 -11.84 3.10 8.96
C VAL A 121 -11.55 2.04 10.00
N ALA A 122 -10.50 1.26 9.78
CA ALA A 122 -10.03 0.24 10.72
C ALA A 122 -9.08 0.83 11.77
N ALA A 123 -8.21 1.76 11.39
CA ALA A 123 -7.34 2.50 12.30
C ALA A 123 -6.98 3.88 11.70
N LYS A 124 -6.78 4.85 12.57
CA LYS A 124 -6.34 6.19 12.17
C LYS A 124 -4.87 6.18 11.80
N GLY A 125 -4.48 7.09 10.92
CA GLY A 125 -3.09 7.34 10.58
C GLY A 125 -2.28 7.86 11.77
N SER A 126 -0.97 7.65 11.73
CA SER A 126 -0.04 8.12 12.75
C SER A 126 1.26 8.63 12.14
N HIS A 127 1.80 9.68 12.73
CA HIS A 127 3.12 10.17 12.37
C HIS A 127 4.17 9.45 13.22
N HIS A 128 5.12 8.80 12.57
CA HIS A 128 6.31 8.29 13.21
C HIS A 128 7.41 9.33 13.05
N VAL A 129 7.71 10.04 14.13
CA VAL A 129 8.94 10.83 14.18
C VAL A 129 10.06 9.79 14.27
N GLU A 130 10.72 9.48 13.15
CA GLU A 130 11.97 8.75 13.21
C GLU A 130 12.94 9.61 14.02
N GLU A 131 13.28 9.16 15.21
CA GLU A 131 14.38 9.74 15.97
C GLU A 131 15.62 9.66 15.08
N PHE A 132 16.12 10.82 14.69
CA PHE A 132 17.39 10.92 13.99
C PHE A 132 18.47 10.24 14.84
N ARG A 133 18.93 9.08 14.40
CA ARG A 133 20.01 8.35 15.07
C ARG A 133 21.34 8.82 14.50
N PRO A 134 22.02 9.78 15.14
CA PRO A 134 23.31 10.27 14.68
C PRO A 134 24.37 9.16 14.66
N GLU A 135 24.16 8.12 15.44
CA GLU A 135 25.02 6.93 15.52
C GLU A 135 25.16 6.21 14.17
N ALA A 136 24.12 6.19 13.36
CA ALA A 136 24.17 5.58 12.02
C ALA A 136 25.12 6.34 11.06
N PHE A 137 25.29 7.65 11.29
CA PHE A 137 26.20 8.49 10.51
C PHE A 137 27.64 8.47 11.03
N ALA A 138 27.85 8.11 12.30
CA ALA A 138 29.15 8.12 12.93
C ALA A 138 30.17 7.21 12.21
N ALA A 139 29.74 6.02 11.80
CA ALA A 139 30.58 5.08 11.05
C ALA A 139 30.99 5.65 9.68
N GLY A 140 30.05 6.24 8.93
CA GLY A 140 30.31 6.87 7.64
C GLY A 140 31.23 8.08 7.76
N ALA A 141 31.01 8.94 8.77
CA ALA A 141 31.85 10.10 9.03
C ALA A 141 33.27 9.65 9.41
N ALA A 142 33.43 8.62 10.26
CA ALA A 142 34.74 8.08 10.64
C ALA A 142 35.51 7.55 9.41
N LEU A 143 34.86 6.80 8.54
CA LEU A 143 35.47 6.30 7.29
C LEU A 143 35.90 7.42 6.36
N THR A 144 35.10 8.48 6.26
CA THR A 144 35.42 9.65 5.45
C THR A 144 36.68 10.37 5.97
N VAL A 145 36.77 10.58 7.28
CA VAL A 145 37.94 11.19 7.92
C VAL A 145 39.19 10.35 7.71
N VAL A 146 39.11 9.03 7.89
CA VAL A 146 40.23 8.10 7.62
C VAL A 146 40.64 8.17 6.15
N GLY A 147 39.71 8.21 5.22
CA GLY A 147 40.00 8.35 3.78
C GLY A 147 40.76 9.63 3.43
N PHE A 148 40.35 10.77 3.97
CA PHE A 148 41.05 12.03 3.79
C PHE A 148 42.46 12.04 4.46
N ALA A 149 42.58 11.45 5.66
CA ALA A 149 43.87 11.33 6.33
C ALA A 149 44.87 10.48 5.53
N LEU A 150 44.43 9.35 4.98
CA LEU A 150 45.25 8.51 4.11
C LEU A 150 45.63 9.22 2.81
N MET A 151 44.73 9.96 2.21
CA MET A 151 45.03 10.76 1.00
C MET A 151 46.08 11.83 1.30
N GLY A 152 45.93 12.55 2.42
CA GLY A 152 46.90 13.55 2.85
C GLY A 152 48.28 12.95 3.13
N LEU A 153 48.30 11.80 3.83
CA LEU A 153 49.57 11.08 4.10
C LEU A 153 50.25 10.62 2.81
N PHE A 154 49.46 10.09 1.86
CA PHE A 154 50.00 9.65 0.59
C PHE A 154 50.61 10.83 -0.20
N ARG A 155 49.95 11.97 -0.23
CA ARG A 155 50.50 13.19 -0.88
C ARG A 155 51.78 13.66 -0.19
N TYR A 156 51.82 13.68 1.16
CA TYR A 156 52.98 14.07 1.94
C TYR A 156 54.20 13.17 1.69
N LEU A 157 53.97 11.84 1.69
CA LEU A 157 55.07 10.88 1.42
C LEU A 157 55.60 11.00 -0.01
N ARG A 158 54.73 11.27 -0.99
CA ARG A 158 55.09 11.45 -2.40
C ARG A 158 55.93 12.69 -2.60
N GLU A 159 55.65 13.78 -1.90
CA GLU A 159 56.42 15.01 -1.97
C GLU A 159 57.83 14.88 -1.34
N ARG A 160 57.98 14.01 -0.36
CA ARG A 160 59.28 13.72 0.26
C ARG A 160 60.21 12.86 -0.59
N GLN A 161 59.68 12.18 -1.58
CA GLN A 161 60.46 11.33 -2.51
C GLN A 161 60.93 12.07 -3.76
N ARG A 162 60.62 13.35 -3.90
CA ARG A 162 61.15 14.23 -4.90
C ARG A 162 62.22 15.14 -4.31
#